data_0e6fce7046873451f261672bb0655282
#
_entry.id   0e6fce7046873451f261672bb0655282
#
_cell.length_a   1.000
_cell.length_b   1.000
_cell.length_c   1.000
_cell.angle_alpha   90.00
_cell.angle_beta   90.00
_cell.angle_gamma   90.00
#
_symmetry.space_group_name_H-M   'P 1'
#
loop_
_entity.id
_entity.type
_entity.pdbx_description
1 polymer ?
#
loop_
_entity_poly.entity_id
_entity_poly.type
_entity_poly.pdbx_seq_one_letter_code
_entity_poly.pdbx_strand_id
1 'polypeptide(L)'
;MKFKNSFYLPSGRVFLLETDDGYPVECTEMRDVSVQGKQHYEVRNTQDPHIIWKHLKSYEEKWLLTVSTQKGCVHNCKFCDVADLKFKGNLSKSEILQQVNFLLSSTPYVQESAKVKIGFARMGEPAHNLKNVLGAMFSLFEFDRKFNWLPCFNTILPRKTTEGLSGEDVLKKVIDFKEDVYKGFLHLQISCNSTDEQKRKELFGGADVLSIKEIVNYINNYSSPITQRTVTLNFIVMKGVPIDVDYLMELGLNPERFAVKLIPLNNTVQSQENNLVTLANYSNYEDLEALRDKFKQHKIPVVIDAIAKCEEAGLCCGQLAHIFV
;
A
#
# COMPACT_ATOMS: atom_id res chain seq x y z
N MET A 1 -14.05 -18.75 -0.04
CA MET A 1 -12.78 -18.79 0.76
C MET A 1 -13.04 -19.32 2.16
N LYS A 2 -12.09 -20.04 2.74
CA LYS A 2 -12.18 -20.66 4.05
C LYS A 2 -11.20 -20.00 5.02
N PHE A 3 -11.66 -19.66 6.24
CA PHE A 3 -10.78 -19.19 7.32
C PHE A 3 -9.82 -20.28 7.77
N LYS A 4 -8.54 -19.96 7.92
CA LYS A 4 -7.49 -20.88 8.40
C LYS A 4 -6.90 -20.44 9.72
N ASN A 5 -6.50 -19.17 9.83
CA ASN A 5 -5.84 -18.66 11.03
C ASN A 5 -5.95 -17.14 11.10
N SER A 6 -5.64 -16.59 12.27
CA SER A 6 -5.53 -15.14 12.48
C SER A 6 -4.41 -14.81 13.45
N PHE A 7 -3.78 -13.67 13.22
CA PHE A 7 -2.78 -13.10 14.09
C PHE A 7 -3.28 -11.77 14.65
N TYR A 8 -3.29 -11.64 15.97
CA TYR A 8 -3.75 -10.45 16.67
C TYR A 8 -2.60 -9.48 16.89
N LEU A 9 -2.84 -8.23 16.59
CA LEU A 9 -1.93 -7.12 16.77
C LEU A 9 -2.58 -6.06 17.65
N PRO A 10 -1.82 -5.20 18.33
CA PRO A 10 -2.41 -4.11 19.11
C PRO A 10 -3.41 -3.25 18.34
N SER A 11 -3.17 -2.99 17.07
CA SER A 11 -4.05 -2.14 16.23
C SER A 11 -5.10 -2.91 15.43
N GLY A 12 -5.07 -4.26 15.38
CA GLY A 12 -6.04 -5.04 14.61
C GLY A 12 -5.67 -6.50 14.40
N ARG A 13 -6.01 -7.04 13.24
CA ARG A 13 -5.81 -8.47 12.94
C ARG A 13 -5.34 -8.70 11.52
N VAL A 14 -4.49 -9.71 11.35
CA VAL A 14 -4.15 -10.32 10.08
C VAL A 14 -4.87 -11.66 10.00
N PHE A 15 -5.53 -11.93 8.90
CA PHE A 15 -6.22 -13.18 8.66
C PHE A 15 -5.58 -13.94 7.50
N LEU A 16 -5.44 -15.24 7.68
CA LEU A 16 -5.11 -16.20 6.65
C LEU A 16 -6.38 -16.90 6.20
N LEU A 17 -6.71 -16.72 4.95
CA LEU A 17 -7.81 -17.42 4.27
C LEU A 17 -7.23 -18.40 3.25
N GLU A 18 -8.00 -19.40 2.89
CA GLU A 18 -7.67 -20.36 1.85
C GLU A 18 -8.70 -20.24 0.73
N THR A 19 -8.22 -20.13 -0.49
CA THR A 19 -9.07 -20.19 -1.69
C THR A 19 -9.64 -21.59 -1.90
N ASP A 20 -10.62 -21.76 -2.78
CA ASP A 20 -11.26 -23.04 -3.00
C ASP A 20 -10.30 -24.10 -3.60
N ASP A 21 -9.23 -23.65 -4.27
CA ASP A 21 -8.12 -24.47 -4.76
C ASP A 21 -6.96 -24.65 -3.75
N GLY A 22 -7.17 -24.28 -2.48
CA GLY A 22 -6.25 -24.54 -1.37
C GLY A 22 -5.10 -23.54 -1.25
N TYR A 23 -5.11 -22.39 -1.98
CA TYR A 23 -4.02 -21.43 -1.90
C TYR A 23 -4.22 -20.44 -0.73
N PRO A 24 -3.18 -20.17 0.10
CA PRO A 24 -3.29 -19.21 1.19
C PRO A 24 -3.28 -17.78 0.68
N VAL A 25 -4.18 -16.94 1.19
CA VAL A 25 -4.22 -15.50 0.95
C VAL A 25 -4.45 -14.75 2.24
N GLU A 26 -3.84 -13.58 2.36
CA GLU A 26 -3.97 -12.74 3.54
C GLU A 26 -4.93 -11.57 3.30
N CYS A 27 -5.67 -11.21 4.34
CA CYS A 27 -6.34 -9.92 4.44
C CYS A 27 -6.19 -9.36 5.86
N THR A 28 -6.36 -8.05 6.02
CA THR A 28 -6.19 -7.40 7.32
C THR A 28 -7.31 -6.42 7.62
N GLU A 29 -7.59 -6.27 8.90
CA GLU A 29 -8.36 -5.15 9.43
C GLU A 29 -7.59 -4.48 10.56
N MET A 30 -7.49 -3.15 10.52
CA MET A 30 -6.67 -2.37 11.42
C MET A 30 -7.35 -1.07 11.79
N ARG A 31 -7.00 -0.53 12.96
CA ARG A 31 -7.31 0.85 13.35
C ARG A 31 -6.09 1.74 13.17
N ASP A 32 -6.31 2.99 12.81
CA ASP A 32 -5.25 3.97 12.70
C ASP A 32 -4.95 4.64 14.04
N VAL A 33 -3.77 5.21 14.20
CA VAL A 33 -3.47 6.04 15.37
C VAL A 33 -4.00 7.46 15.19
N SER A 34 -4.44 8.08 16.28
CA SER A 34 -5.06 9.40 16.28
C SER A 34 -4.05 10.56 16.22
N VAL A 35 -2.81 10.32 16.64
CA VAL A 35 -1.74 11.32 16.70
C VAL A 35 -1.05 11.51 15.36
N GLN A 36 -0.39 12.64 15.16
CA GLN A 36 0.27 13.02 13.92
C GLN A 36 1.71 13.52 14.15
N GLY A 37 2.48 13.65 13.06
CA GLY A 37 3.84 14.19 13.10
C GLY A 37 4.78 13.36 13.97
N LYS A 38 5.63 14.02 14.74
CA LYS A 38 6.62 13.38 15.62
C LYS A 38 5.96 12.42 16.62
N GLN A 39 4.84 12.82 17.23
CA GLN A 39 4.12 11.99 18.18
C GLN A 39 3.57 10.69 17.53
N HIS A 40 3.11 10.76 16.28
CA HIS A 40 2.70 9.56 15.52
C HIS A 40 3.87 8.57 15.42
N TYR A 41 5.05 9.09 15.11
CA TYR A 41 6.25 8.26 14.98
C TYR A 41 6.70 7.68 16.32
N GLU A 42 6.65 8.46 17.39
CA GLU A 42 6.98 8.01 18.76
C GLU A 42 6.05 6.89 19.22
N VAL A 43 4.74 7.04 18.97
CA VAL A 43 3.74 5.99 19.27
C VAL A 43 4.01 4.73 18.44
N ARG A 44 4.37 4.86 17.16
CA ARG A 44 4.72 3.72 16.30
C ARG A 44 6.06 3.08 16.66
N ASN A 45 6.97 3.81 17.30
CA ASN A 45 8.27 3.27 17.76
C ASN A 45 8.17 2.45 19.04
N THR A 46 7.01 2.40 19.71
CA THR A 46 6.87 1.70 20.99
C THR A 46 6.90 0.17 20.84
N GLN A 47 7.44 -0.50 21.88
CA GLN A 47 7.27 -1.93 22.10
C GLN A 47 6.09 -2.25 23.03
N ASP A 48 5.50 -1.21 23.67
CA ASP A 48 4.39 -1.37 24.60
C ASP A 48 3.04 -1.25 23.85
N PRO A 49 2.26 -2.34 23.75
CA PRO A 49 0.97 -2.34 23.10
C PRO A 49 -0.06 -1.39 23.75
N HIS A 50 0.07 -1.10 25.05
CA HIS A 50 -0.83 -0.18 25.76
C HIS A 50 -0.71 1.25 25.25
N ILE A 51 0.48 1.67 24.81
CA ILE A 51 0.69 2.97 24.20
C ILE A 51 -0.06 3.05 22.86
N ILE A 52 0.01 1.99 22.04
CA ILE A 52 -0.76 1.92 20.79
C ILE A 52 -2.26 2.04 21.09
N TRP A 53 -2.78 1.23 22.01
CA TRP A 53 -4.22 1.20 22.32
C TRP A 53 -4.78 2.56 22.73
N LYS A 54 -4.03 3.34 23.52
CA LYS A 54 -4.44 4.68 23.97
C LYS A 54 -4.61 5.68 22.81
N HIS A 55 -3.96 5.43 21.69
CA HIS A 55 -3.93 6.34 20.55
C HIS A 55 -4.66 5.80 19.32
N LEU A 56 -5.36 4.66 19.42
CA LEU A 56 -6.14 4.15 18.30
C LEU A 56 -7.42 4.98 18.11
N LYS A 57 -7.69 5.31 16.84
CA LYS A 57 -9.00 5.80 16.42
C LYS A 57 -10.05 4.73 16.58
N SER A 58 -11.30 5.14 16.74
CA SER A 58 -12.40 4.19 16.64
C SER A 58 -12.57 3.69 15.20
N TYR A 59 -13.27 2.58 15.04
CA TYR A 59 -13.62 2.07 13.70
C TYR A 59 -14.56 3.02 12.96
N GLU A 60 -15.42 3.72 13.69
CA GLU A 60 -16.35 4.71 13.15
C GLU A 60 -15.64 5.94 12.62
N GLU A 61 -14.49 6.32 13.19
CA GLU A 61 -13.66 7.41 12.67
C GLU A 61 -12.84 6.99 11.45
N LYS A 62 -12.13 5.86 11.55
CA LYS A 62 -11.28 5.37 10.47
C LYS A 62 -10.97 3.88 10.62
N TRP A 63 -11.36 3.13 9.62
CA TRP A 63 -11.08 1.71 9.49
C TRP A 63 -10.13 1.44 8.33
N LEU A 64 -9.08 0.65 8.58
CA LEU A 64 -8.07 0.29 7.58
C LEU A 64 -8.24 -1.19 7.23
N LEU A 65 -8.53 -1.46 5.98
CA LEU A 65 -8.63 -2.81 5.44
C LEU A 65 -7.56 -3.02 4.36
N THR A 66 -7.03 -4.22 4.25
CA THR A 66 -6.27 -4.62 3.07
C THR A 66 -6.68 -6.01 2.60
N VAL A 67 -6.72 -6.18 1.28
CA VAL A 67 -7.06 -7.43 0.62
C VAL A 67 -6.01 -7.82 -0.40
N SER A 68 -5.84 -9.12 -0.61
CA SER A 68 -4.99 -9.68 -1.64
C SER A 68 -5.66 -9.61 -3.01
N THR A 69 -4.84 -9.47 -4.05
CA THR A 69 -5.30 -9.39 -5.46
C THR A 69 -4.81 -10.57 -6.30
N GLN A 70 -3.79 -11.31 -5.81
CA GLN A 70 -3.23 -12.47 -6.48
C GLN A 70 -2.98 -13.59 -5.47
N LYS A 71 -2.85 -14.80 -5.96
CA LYS A 71 -2.31 -15.98 -5.26
C LYS A 71 -0.79 -15.93 -5.39
N GLY A 72 -0.10 -15.42 -4.37
CA GLY A 72 1.31 -15.01 -4.45
C GLY A 72 1.47 -13.66 -5.17
N CYS A 73 2.62 -13.45 -5.80
CA CYS A 73 2.90 -12.28 -6.62
C CYS A 73 3.76 -12.66 -7.83
N VAL A 74 3.56 -11.99 -8.97
CA VAL A 74 4.40 -12.20 -10.16
C VAL A 74 5.79 -11.57 -10.02
N HIS A 75 5.98 -10.70 -9.03
CA HIS A 75 7.22 -9.97 -8.81
C HIS A 75 7.96 -10.48 -7.57
N ASN A 76 9.30 -10.41 -7.62
CA ASN A 76 10.21 -10.84 -6.56
C ASN A 76 10.87 -9.64 -5.88
N CYS A 77 10.06 -8.71 -5.34
CA CYS A 77 10.57 -7.53 -4.66
C CYS A 77 11.42 -7.93 -3.44
N LYS A 78 12.63 -7.41 -3.36
CA LYS A 78 13.66 -7.78 -2.35
C LYS A 78 13.33 -7.37 -0.90
N PHE A 79 12.22 -6.72 -0.69
CA PHE A 79 11.75 -6.26 0.63
C PHE A 79 10.39 -6.87 1.02
N CYS A 80 9.86 -7.82 0.25
CA CYS A 80 8.48 -8.29 0.41
C CYS A 80 8.42 -9.82 0.54
N ASP A 81 7.88 -10.34 1.63
CA ASP A 81 7.82 -11.78 1.90
C ASP A 81 6.85 -12.53 0.97
N VAL A 82 5.98 -11.83 0.23
CA VAL A 82 5.16 -12.44 -0.84
C VAL A 82 6.03 -12.97 -1.98
N ALA A 83 7.27 -12.48 -2.13
CA ALA A 83 8.20 -12.95 -3.16
C ALA A 83 8.51 -14.46 -3.04
N ASP A 84 8.50 -15.01 -1.82
CA ASP A 84 8.77 -16.43 -1.56
C ASP A 84 7.55 -17.32 -1.89
N LEU A 85 6.37 -16.71 -2.01
CA LEU A 85 5.15 -17.42 -2.32
C LEU A 85 5.00 -17.59 -3.83
N LYS A 86 4.98 -18.84 -4.28
CA LYS A 86 4.86 -19.15 -5.70
C LYS A 86 3.58 -18.54 -6.28
N PHE A 87 3.72 -17.72 -7.31
CA PHE A 87 2.58 -17.18 -8.04
C PHE A 87 1.72 -18.29 -8.68
N LYS A 88 0.41 -18.26 -8.42
CA LYS A 88 -0.56 -19.24 -8.92
C LYS A 88 -1.70 -18.64 -9.74
N GLY A 89 -1.70 -17.31 -9.87
CA GLY A 89 -2.70 -16.62 -10.69
C GLY A 89 -3.36 -15.44 -10.00
N ASN A 90 -4.21 -14.77 -10.75
CA ASN A 90 -5.01 -13.65 -10.28
C ASN A 90 -6.22 -14.15 -9.48
N LEU A 91 -6.57 -13.42 -8.41
CA LEU A 91 -7.85 -13.63 -7.73
C LEU A 91 -8.98 -13.05 -8.58
N SER A 92 -10.08 -13.76 -8.69
CA SER A 92 -11.29 -13.27 -9.32
C SER A 92 -11.92 -12.12 -8.51
N LYS A 93 -12.76 -11.30 -9.14
CA LYS A 93 -13.57 -10.28 -8.43
C LYS A 93 -14.30 -10.89 -7.23
N SER A 94 -14.90 -12.07 -7.39
CA SER A 94 -15.61 -12.76 -6.32
C SER A 94 -14.69 -13.12 -5.15
N GLU A 95 -13.49 -13.67 -5.41
CA GLU A 95 -12.53 -14.02 -4.36
C GLU A 95 -12.00 -12.77 -3.62
N ILE A 96 -11.82 -11.64 -4.32
CA ILE A 96 -11.46 -10.37 -3.68
C ILE A 96 -12.61 -9.90 -2.76
N LEU A 97 -13.86 -9.92 -3.24
CA LEU A 97 -15.02 -9.52 -2.44
C LEU A 97 -15.32 -10.47 -1.28
N GLN A 98 -14.99 -11.76 -1.39
CA GLN A 98 -15.09 -12.71 -0.28
C GLN A 98 -14.16 -12.32 0.89
N GLN A 99 -12.95 -11.78 0.60
CA GLN A 99 -12.09 -11.23 1.65
C GLN A 99 -12.74 -10.01 2.32
N VAL A 100 -13.33 -9.10 1.55
CA VAL A 100 -14.05 -7.93 2.10
C VAL A 100 -15.21 -8.40 2.99
N ASN A 101 -16.06 -9.30 2.50
CA ASN A 101 -17.16 -9.87 3.27
C ASN A 101 -16.69 -10.51 4.57
N PHE A 102 -15.59 -11.26 4.51
CA PHE A 102 -14.99 -11.89 5.69
C PHE A 102 -14.56 -10.85 6.73
N LEU A 103 -13.85 -9.79 6.30
CA LEU A 103 -13.41 -8.70 7.18
C LEU A 103 -14.61 -7.99 7.83
N LEU A 104 -15.64 -7.66 7.06
CA LEU A 104 -16.85 -7.03 7.58
C LEU A 104 -17.60 -7.94 8.56
N SER A 105 -17.66 -9.25 8.27
CA SER A 105 -18.30 -10.23 9.14
C SER A 105 -17.53 -10.50 10.43
N SER A 106 -16.20 -10.29 10.41
CA SER A 106 -15.34 -10.41 11.59
C SER A 106 -15.51 -9.25 12.58
N THR A 107 -16.16 -8.16 12.15
CA THR A 107 -16.38 -6.94 12.92
C THR A 107 -17.86 -6.49 12.77
N PRO A 108 -18.84 -7.34 13.15
CA PRO A 108 -20.24 -7.12 12.82
C PRO A 108 -20.86 -5.93 13.57
N TYR A 109 -20.24 -5.47 14.65
CA TYR A 109 -20.68 -4.31 15.43
C TYR A 109 -20.35 -2.97 14.76
N VAL A 110 -19.46 -2.93 13.75
CA VAL A 110 -19.15 -1.71 12.99
C VAL A 110 -20.14 -1.58 11.85
N GLN A 111 -21.13 -0.71 11.97
CA GLN A 111 -22.19 -0.50 10.96
C GLN A 111 -21.98 0.77 10.14
N GLU A 112 -21.17 1.70 10.63
CA GLU A 112 -20.84 2.95 9.95
C GLU A 112 -19.37 3.31 10.18
N SER A 113 -18.77 4.02 9.24
CA SER A 113 -17.43 4.58 9.39
C SER A 113 -17.27 5.81 8.50
N ALA A 114 -16.78 6.90 9.10
CA ALA A 114 -16.48 8.13 8.39
C ALA A 114 -15.39 7.94 7.31
N LYS A 115 -14.55 6.91 7.44
CA LYS A 115 -13.55 6.54 6.43
C LYS A 115 -13.17 5.06 6.52
N VAL A 116 -13.56 4.27 5.55
CA VAL A 116 -13.02 2.92 5.36
C VAL A 116 -11.98 2.95 4.24
N LYS A 117 -10.71 2.99 4.63
CA LYS A 117 -9.59 2.91 3.67
C LYS A 117 -9.32 1.44 3.38
N ILE A 118 -9.50 1.01 2.13
CA ILE A 118 -9.27 -0.36 1.70
C ILE A 118 -8.16 -0.44 0.66
N GLY A 119 -7.05 -1.11 1.01
CA GLY A 119 -5.90 -1.31 0.12
C GLY A 119 -6.02 -2.63 -0.67
N PHE A 120 -5.82 -2.57 -1.97
CA PHE A 120 -5.79 -3.73 -2.87
C PHE A 120 -4.35 -4.11 -3.17
N ALA A 121 -3.60 -4.47 -2.11
CA ALA A 121 -2.16 -4.68 -2.17
C ALA A 121 -1.61 -5.53 -1.01
N ARG A 122 -2.41 -6.44 -0.42
CA ARG A 122 -1.87 -7.30 0.64
C ARG A 122 -0.94 -8.36 0.05
N MET A 123 -1.41 -9.11 -0.94
CA MET A 123 -0.60 -10.02 -1.77
C MET A 123 -0.91 -9.76 -3.24
N GLY A 124 0.14 -9.65 -4.05
CA GLY A 124 0.04 -9.44 -5.49
C GLY A 124 0.17 -7.99 -5.95
N GLU A 125 0.36 -7.85 -7.26
CA GLU A 125 0.41 -6.57 -7.98
C GLU A 125 -0.94 -6.31 -8.66
N PRO A 126 -1.73 -5.33 -8.22
CA PRO A 126 -3.09 -5.10 -8.72
C PRO A 126 -3.14 -4.71 -10.20
N ALA A 127 -2.06 -4.14 -10.76
CA ALA A 127 -2.01 -3.81 -12.19
C ALA A 127 -2.09 -5.06 -13.08
N HIS A 128 -1.58 -6.21 -12.61
CA HIS A 128 -1.71 -7.48 -13.31
C HIS A 128 -3.09 -8.15 -13.20
N ASN A 129 -3.96 -7.58 -12.37
CA ASN A 129 -5.34 -8.05 -12.15
C ASN A 129 -6.34 -6.90 -12.24
N LEU A 130 -6.08 -5.94 -13.13
CA LEU A 130 -6.76 -4.64 -13.15
C LEU A 130 -8.27 -4.78 -13.24
N LYS A 131 -8.78 -5.62 -14.15
CA LYS A 131 -10.21 -5.81 -14.37
C LYS A 131 -10.95 -6.27 -13.11
N ASN A 132 -10.43 -7.29 -12.43
CA ASN A 132 -11.07 -7.83 -11.23
C ASN A 132 -10.95 -6.85 -10.06
N VAL A 133 -9.81 -6.15 -9.93
CA VAL A 133 -9.58 -5.16 -8.87
C VAL A 133 -10.53 -3.97 -9.02
N LEU A 134 -10.60 -3.35 -10.19
CA LEU A 134 -11.54 -2.23 -10.42
C LEU A 134 -12.99 -2.69 -10.28
N GLY A 135 -13.32 -3.89 -10.76
CA GLY A 135 -14.64 -4.48 -10.57
C GLY A 135 -14.98 -4.72 -9.08
N ALA A 136 -14.03 -5.16 -8.28
CA ALA A 136 -14.22 -5.32 -6.82
C ALA A 136 -14.37 -3.95 -6.13
N MET A 137 -13.55 -2.96 -6.50
CA MET A 137 -13.69 -1.59 -5.99
C MET A 137 -15.07 -1.02 -6.30
N PHE A 138 -15.58 -1.20 -7.52
CA PHE A 138 -16.92 -0.76 -7.90
C PHE A 138 -18.00 -1.39 -7.02
N SER A 139 -17.88 -2.68 -6.72
CA SER A 139 -18.85 -3.40 -5.89
C SER A 139 -18.79 -3.07 -4.40
N LEU A 140 -17.85 -2.24 -3.94
CA LEU A 140 -17.88 -1.75 -2.55
C LEU A 140 -19.15 -0.95 -2.23
N PHE A 141 -19.76 -0.29 -3.22
CA PHE A 141 -21.03 0.42 -3.06
C PHE A 141 -22.24 -0.49 -2.84
N GLU A 142 -22.10 -1.80 -3.11
CA GLU A 142 -23.17 -2.79 -2.93
C GLU A 142 -23.27 -3.29 -1.47
N PHE A 143 -22.29 -2.97 -0.61
CA PHE A 143 -22.34 -3.33 0.80
C PHE A 143 -23.34 -2.46 1.55
N ASP A 144 -24.29 -3.13 2.21
CA ASP A 144 -25.38 -2.48 2.98
C ASP A 144 -24.90 -1.99 4.36
N ARG A 145 -23.95 -1.04 4.35
CA ARG A 145 -23.44 -0.36 5.54
C ARG A 145 -23.12 1.10 5.21
N LYS A 146 -23.20 1.98 6.18
CA LYS A 146 -22.88 3.41 6.03
C LYS A 146 -21.36 3.64 6.06
N PHE A 147 -20.67 3.17 5.03
CA PHE A 147 -19.23 3.33 4.89
C PHE A 147 -18.85 4.36 3.83
N ASN A 148 -18.01 5.31 4.22
CA ASN A 148 -17.34 6.17 3.25
C ASN A 148 -16.08 5.46 2.75
N TRP A 149 -16.22 4.71 1.68
CA TRP A 149 -15.15 3.94 1.07
C TRP A 149 -14.06 4.82 0.46
N LEU A 150 -12.82 4.53 0.81
CA LEU A 150 -11.62 5.08 0.20
C LEU A 150 -10.75 3.94 -0.31
N PRO A 151 -10.99 3.43 -1.51
CA PRO A 151 -10.13 2.40 -2.08
C PRO A 151 -8.75 2.94 -2.40
N CYS A 152 -7.74 2.08 -2.25
CA CYS A 152 -6.35 2.39 -2.53
C CYS A 152 -5.81 1.40 -3.55
N PHE A 153 -5.42 1.91 -4.71
CA PHE A 153 -4.70 1.17 -5.74
C PHE A 153 -3.20 1.42 -5.54
N ASN A 154 -2.47 0.39 -5.08
CA ASN A 154 -1.04 0.49 -4.81
C ASN A 154 -0.30 -0.40 -5.82
N THR A 155 0.62 0.16 -6.59
CA THR A 155 1.28 -0.54 -7.69
C THR A 155 2.75 -0.14 -7.81
N ILE A 156 3.61 -1.05 -8.29
CA ILE A 156 4.94 -0.70 -8.79
C ILE A 156 4.89 -0.18 -10.23
N LEU A 157 3.71 -0.27 -10.86
CA LEU A 157 3.41 0.15 -12.22
C LEU A 157 4.26 -0.57 -13.28
N PRO A 158 4.02 -1.86 -13.51
CA PRO A 158 4.74 -2.64 -14.52
C PRO A 158 4.55 -2.04 -15.91
N ARG A 159 5.62 -2.03 -16.72
CA ARG A 159 5.60 -1.50 -18.10
C ARG A 159 4.59 -2.24 -18.96
N LYS A 160 4.44 -3.54 -18.72
CA LYS A 160 3.41 -4.37 -19.35
C LYS A 160 2.81 -5.35 -18.36
N THR A 161 1.50 -5.42 -18.32
CA THR A 161 0.79 -6.35 -17.45
C THR A 161 0.68 -7.74 -18.09
N THR A 162 0.38 -8.76 -17.28
CA THR A 162 0.07 -10.11 -17.77
C THR A 162 -1.20 -10.16 -18.64
N GLU A 163 -2.06 -9.16 -18.52
CA GLU A 163 -3.27 -8.99 -19.34
C GLU A 163 -2.98 -8.21 -20.64
N GLY A 164 -1.71 -7.85 -20.91
CA GLY A 164 -1.28 -7.19 -22.14
C GLY A 164 -1.42 -5.66 -22.13
N LEU A 165 -1.88 -5.04 -21.04
CA LEU A 165 -1.98 -3.58 -20.93
C LEU A 165 -0.59 -2.96 -20.71
N SER A 166 -0.37 -1.78 -21.31
CA SER A 166 0.79 -0.96 -20.96
C SER A 166 0.62 -0.32 -19.58
N GLY A 167 1.72 0.10 -18.94
CA GLY A 167 1.66 0.84 -17.69
C GLY A 167 0.89 2.16 -17.81
N GLU A 168 0.95 2.81 -18.98
CA GLU A 168 0.18 4.02 -19.28
C GLU A 168 -1.33 3.72 -19.40
N ASP A 169 -1.71 2.58 -20.00
CA ASP A 169 -3.11 2.13 -20.03
C ASP A 169 -3.64 1.87 -18.62
N VAL A 170 -2.80 1.29 -17.74
CA VAL A 170 -3.15 1.09 -16.33
C VAL A 170 -3.38 2.44 -15.65
N LEU A 171 -2.45 3.39 -15.80
CA LEU A 171 -2.59 4.74 -15.24
C LEU A 171 -3.89 5.40 -15.72
N LYS A 172 -4.12 5.39 -17.04
CA LYS A 172 -5.34 5.97 -17.62
C LYS A 172 -6.59 5.36 -16.99
N LYS A 173 -6.71 4.04 -17.00
CA LYS A 173 -7.90 3.35 -16.49
C LYS A 173 -8.13 3.60 -14.99
N VAL A 174 -7.07 3.65 -14.19
CA VAL A 174 -7.19 3.90 -12.73
C VAL A 174 -7.54 5.36 -12.46
N ILE A 175 -6.98 6.32 -13.21
CA ILE A 175 -7.30 7.75 -13.04
C ILE A 175 -8.73 8.02 -13.52
N ASP A 176 -9.14 7.51 -14.69
CA ASP A 176 -10.52 7.63 -15.17
C ASP A 176 -11.51 7.05 -14.13
N PHE A 177 -11.24 5.85 -13.64
CA PHE A 177 -12.06 5.20 -12.62
C PHE A 177 -12.12 6.02 -11.31
N LYS A 178 -10.98 6.59 -10.89
CA LYS A 178 -10.89 7.49 -9.73
C LYS A 178 -11.81 8.69 -9.89
N GLU A 179 -11.75 9.38 -11.04
CA GLU A 179 -12.51 10.61 -11.27
C GLU A 179 -13.99 10.32 -11.56
N ASP A 180 -14.30 9.33 -12.40
CA ASP A 180 -15.66 9.04 -12.84
C ASP A 180 -16.50 8.35 -11.77
N VAL A 181 -15.93 7.36 -11.09
CA VAL A 181 -16.65 6.51 -10.12
C VAL A 181 -16.54 7.07 -8.70
N TYR A 182 -15.33 7.36 -8.26
CA TYR A 182 -15.07 7.79 -6.88
C TYR A 182 -14.98 9.31 -6.71
N LYS A 183 -15.24 10.10 -7.77
CA LYS A 183 -15.22 11.57 -7.73
C LYS A 183 -13.95 12.12 -7.08
N GLY A 184 -12.81 11.55 -7.45
CA GLY A 184 -11.49 11.90 -6.92
C GLY A 184 -11.10 11.21 -5.60
N PHE A 185 -11.99 10.49 -4.93
CA PHE A 185 -11.75 9.88 -3.63
C PHE A 185 -11.17 8.44 -3.68
N LEU A 186 -10.48 8.08 -4.74
CA LEU A 186 -9.61 6.91 -4.80
C LEU A 186 -8.16 7.32 -4.56
N HIS A 187 -7.41 6.55 -3.79
CA HIS A 187 -6.00 6.79 -3.54
C HIS A 187 -5.13 5.96 -4.49
N LEU A 188 -4.56 6.60 -5.51
CA LEU A 188 -3.55 5.98 -6.37
C LEU A 188 -2.17 6.20 -5.75
N GLN A 189 -1.50 5.11 -5.40
CA GLN A 189 -0.15 5.11 -4.84
C GLN A 189 0.79 4.30 -5.73
N ILE A 190 1.90 4.90 -6.13
CA ILE A 190 2.92 4.28 -6.97
C ILE A 190 4.17 4.07 -6.13
N SER A 191 4.62 2.83 -5.99
CA SER A 191 5.84 2.49 -5.30
C SER A 191 7.05 2.83 -6.17
N CYS A 192 7.87 3.77 -5.70
CA CYS A 192 9.08 4.22 -6.37
C CYS A 192 10.34 3.63 -5.72
N ASN A 193 10.45 3.75 -4.41
CA ASN A 193 11.50 3.26 -3.52
C ASN A 193 12.90 3.83 -3.77
N SER A 194 13.24 4.30 -4.96
CA SER A 194 14.49 4.99 -5.29
C SER A 194 14.27 5.96 -6.43
N THR A 195 15.06 7.03 -6.49
CA THR A 195 15.18 7.93 -7.65
C THR A 195 16.25 7.46 -8.66
N ASP A 196 17.07 6.47 -8.28
CA ASP A 196 17.95 5.75 -9.18
C ASP A 196 17.18 4.58 -9.81
N GLU A 197 16.97 4.63 -11.13
CA GLU A 197 16.16 3.63 -11.85
C GLU A 197 16.79 2.24 -11.86
N GLN A 198 18.13 2.13 -11.85
CA GLN A 198 18.80 0.84 -11.75
C GLN A 198 18.57 0.22 -10.37
N LYS A 199 18.72 1.02 -9.31
CA LYS A 199 18.46 0.58 -7.94
C LYS A 199 16.99 0.23 -7.73
N ARG A 200 16.09 1.00 -8.34
CA ARG A 200 14.66 0.73 -8.35
C ARG A 200 14.33 -0.61 -8.99
N LYS A 201 14.92 -0.91 -10.15
CA LYS A 201 14.79 -2.21 -10.84
C LYS A 201 15.31 -3.36 -9.98
N GLU A 202 16.47 -3.20 -9.33
CA GLU A 202 17.03 -4.20 -8.41
C GLU A 202 16.08 -4.50 -7.24
N LEU A 203 15.53 -3.44 -6.61
CA LEU A 203 14.60 -3.57 -5.49
C LEU A 203 13.30 -4.29 -5.87
N PHE A 204 12.83 -4.12 -7.09
CA PHE A 204 11.65 -4.82 -7.62
C PHE A 204 11.98 -6.20 -8.23
N GLY A 205 13.15 -6.78 -7.90
CA GLY A 205 13.54 -8.11 -8.36
C GLY A 205 13.73 -8.22 -9.87
N GLY A 206 14.15 -7.13 -10.51
CA GLY A 206 14.37 -7.06 -11.97
C GLY A 206 13.10 -6.74 -12.78
N ALA A 207 11.98 -6.44 -12.14
CA ALA A 207 10.74 -6.09 -12.82
C ALA A 207 10.95 -4.90 -13.79
N ASP A 208 10.38 -5.00 -14.98
CA ASP A 208 10.32 -3.90 -15.94
C ASP A 208 9.11 -3.01 -15.61
N VAL A 209 9.40 -1.82 -15.10
CA VAL A 209 8.40 -0.85 -14.61
C VAL A 209 8.56 0.48 -15.34
N LEU A 210 7.51 1.31 -15.37
CA LEU A 210 7.65 2.67 -15.89
C LEU A 210 8.63 3.45 -15.02
N SER A 211 9.54 4.20 -15.64
CA SER A 211 10.44 5.11 -14.93
C SER A 211 9.66 6.24 -14.23
N ILE A 212 10.26 6.82 -13.21
CA ILE A 212 9.64 7.97 -12.52
C ILE A 212 9.41 9.12 -13.50
N LYS A 213 10.34 9.34 -14.43
CA LYS A 213 10.19 10.34 -15.50
C LYS A 213 8.94 10.09 -16.36
N GLU A 214 8.71 8.86 -16.81
CA GLU A 214 7.52 8.51 -17.58
C GLU A 214 6.24 8.73 -16.78
N ILE A 215 6.24 8.32 -15.49
CA ILE A 215 5.11 8.51 -14.58
C ILE A 215 4.80 10.01 -14.40
N VAL A 216 5.81 10.82 -14.09
CA VAL A 216 5.64 12.27 -13.86
C VAL A 216 5.15 12.95 -15.12
N ASN A 217 5.76 12.65 -16.28
CA ASN A 217 5.32 13.19 -17.55
C ASN A 217 3.87 12.82 -17.88
N TYR A 218 3.50 11.55 -17.71
CA TYR A 218 2.15 11.10 -18.00
C TYR A 218 1.12 11.83 -17.14
N ILE A 219 1.35 11.90 -15.82
CA ILE A 219 0.44 12.52 -14.86
C ILE A 219 0.33 14.03 -15.07
N ASN A 220 1.45 14.72 -15.35
CA ASN A 220 1.44 16.16 -15.61
C ASN A 220 0.68 16.51 -16.89
N ASN A 221 0.76 15.67 -17.91
CA ASN A 221 0.10 15.88 -19.21
C ASN A 221 -1.28 15.22 -19.28
N TYR A 222 -1.77 14.63 -18.21
CA TYR A 222 -3.10 14.05 -18.19
C TYR A 222 -4.15 15.13 -18.40
N SER A 223 -5.03 14.94 -19.40
CA SER A 223 -5.94 15.98 -19.92
C SER A 223 -7.02 16.43 -18.93
N SER A 224 -7.41 15.54 -18.02
CA SER A 224 -8.44 15.87 -17.03
C SER A 224 -7.80 16.29 -15.70
N PRO A 225 -8.46 17.14 -14.90
CA PRO A 225 -8.01 17.44 -13.53
C PRO A 225 -7.90 16.18 -12.69
N ILE A 226 -6.88 16.09 -11.86
CA ILE A 226 -6.79 15.11 -10.78
C ILE A 226 -7.37 15.76 -9.54
N THR A 227 -8.59 15.36 -9.18
CA THR A 227 -9.35 16.02 -8.13
C THR A 227 -9.18 15.33 -6.78
N GLN A 228 -9.50 16.03 -5.69
CA GLN A 228 -9.53 15.59 -4.30
C GLN A 228 -8.22 14.98 -3.78
N ARG A 229 -7.75 13.87 -4.36
CA ARG A 229 -6.52 13.21 -3.96
C ARG A 229 -5.52 13.20 -5.10
N THR A 230 -4.35 13.72 -4.83
CA THR A 230 -3.19 13.64 -5.72
C THR A 230 -2.67 12.20 -5.83
N VAL A 231 -1.86 11.94 -6.85
CA VAL A 231 -1.13 10.68 -6.99
C VAL A 231 0.01 10.65 -5.97
N THR A 232 0.14 9.58 -5.23
CA THR A 232 1.18 9.46 -4.20
C THR A 232 2.35 8.63 -4.71
N LEU A 233 3.54 9.21 -4.71
CA LEU A 233 4.80 8.48 -4.89
C LEU A 233 5.28 7.96 -3.54
N ASN A 234 5.40 6.64 -3.41
CA ASN A 234 5.78 6.00 -2.15
C ASN A 234 7.23 5.56 -2.19
N PHE A 235 7.99 5.93 -1.16
CA PHE A 235 9.39 5.57 -0.98
C PHE A 235 9.60 4.87 0.36
N ILE A 236 10.20 3.67 0.30
CA ILE A 236 10.79 3.01 1.47
C ILE A 236 12.16 3.62 1.66
N VAL A 237 12.40 4.21 2.84
CA VAL A 237 13.66 4.92 3.14
C VAL A 237 14.71 3.93 3.63
N MET A 238 15.69 3.64 2.78
CA MET A 238 16.72 2.61 3.00
C MET A 238 18.13 3.19 2.89
N LYS A 239 19.06 2.65 3.66
CA LYS A 239 20.47 3.03 3.62
C LYS A 239 21.07 2.68 2.25
N GLY A 240 21.73 3.65 1.62
CA GLY A 240 22.36 3.48 0.30
C GLY A 240 21.37 3.43 -0.88
N VAL A 241 20.09 3.76 -0.63
CA VAL A 241 19.07 3.89 -1.68
C VAL A 241 18.69 5.36 -1.82
N PRO A 242 19.03 6.03 -2.93
CA PRO A 242 18.84 7.46 -3.05
C PRO A 242 17.37 7.84 -3.23
N ILE A 243 16.98 8.94 -2.57
CA ILE A 243 15.75 9.68 -2.81
C ILE A 243 16.19 11.13 -3.05
N ASP A 244 16.47 11.44 -4.31
CA ASP A 244 16.96 12.74 -4.75
C ASP A 244 15.76 13.66 -5.04
N VAL A 245 15.57 14.65 -4.18
CA VAL A 245 14.46 15.61 -4.27
C VAL A 245 14.66 16.55 -5.44
N ASP A 246 15.90 17.01 -5.65
CA ASP A 246 16.21 17.97 -6.72
C ASP A 246 15.96 17.33 -8.08
N TYR A 247 16.38 16.08 -8.27
CA TYR A 247 16.06 15.31 -9.48
C TYR A 247 14.54 15.18 -9.71
N LEU A 248 13.75 14.91 -8.67
CA LEU A 248 12.29 14.85 -8.80
C LEU A 248 11.69 16.20 -9.21
N MET A 249 12.24 17.30 -8.70
CA MET A 249 11.81 18.65 -9.09
C MET A 249 12.21 18.99 -10.52
N GLU A 250 13.39 18.58 -10.98
CA GLU A 250 13.82 18.71 -12.37
C GLU A 250 12.93 17.92 -13.34
N LEU A 251 12.38 16.78 -12.91
CA LEU A 251 11.35 16.03 -13.65
C LEU A 251 10.00 16.75 -13.71
N GLY A 252 9.82 17.85 -12.96
CA GLY A 252 8.57 18.61 -12.92
C GLY A 252 7.52 18.06 -11.96
N LEU A 253 7.94 17.50 -10.82
CA LEU A 253 6.98 17.00 -9.81
C LEU A 253 6.08 18.15 -9.33
N ASN A 254 4.80 18.13 -9.74
CA ASN A 254 3.83 19.20 -9.50
C ASN A 254 3.05 18.94 -8.20
N PRO A 255 3.08 19.84 -7.19
CA PRO A 255 2.38 19.68 -5.92
C PRO A 255 0.85 19.61 -6.05
N GLU A 256 0.28 20.12 -7.14
CA GLU A 256 -1.17 20.00 -7.40
C GLU A 256 -1.58 18.60 -7.85
N ARG A 257 -0.64 17.81 -8.36
CA ARG A 257 -0.88 16.47 -8.91
C ARG A 257 -0.25 15.35 -8.08
N PHE A 258 0.78 15.67 -7.29
CA PHE A 258 1.55 14.68 -6.55
C PHE A 258 1.63 14.96 -5.06
N ALA A 259 1.70 13.88 -4.29
CA ALA A 259 2.19 13.86 -2.92
C ALA A 259 3.26 12.78 -2.78
N VAL A 260 4.07 12.87 -1.74
CA VAL A 260 5.09 11.88 -1.41
C VAL A 260 4.74 11.18 -0.10
N LYS A 261 4.93 9.87 -0.05
CA LYS A 261 4.85 9.08 1.17
C LYS A 261 6.22 8.47 1.46
N LEU A 262 6.70 8.71 2.66
CA LEU A 262 7.95 8.14 3.19
C LEU A 262 7.62 7.10 4.25
N ILE A 263 8.17 5.91 4.12
CA ILE A 263 8.02 4.84 5.10
C ILE A 263 9.38 4.22 5.43
N PRO A 264 9.64 3.84 6.69
CA PRO A 264 10.82 3.05 7.02
C PRO A 264 10.70 1.66 6.38
N LEU A 265 11.84 1.02 6.14
CA LEU A 265 11.86 -0.38 5.72
C LEU A 265 11.40 -1.25 6.88
N ASN A 266 10.44 -2.12 6.63
CA ASN A 266 10.01 -3.14 7.58
C ASN A 266 11.00 -4.31 7.62
N ASN A 267 11.12 -4.94 8.79
CA ASN A 267 12.01 -6.08 9.02
C ASN A 267 11.33 -7.37 8.52
N THR A 268 11.30 -7.55 7.21
CA THR A 268 10.81 -8.77 6.55
C THR A 268 11.93 -9.80 6.39
N VAL A 269 11.61 -11.07 6.17
CA VAL A 269 12.59 -12.12 5.85
C VAL A 269 13.37 -11.72 4.60
N GLN A 270 12.66 -11.31 3.54
CA GLN A 270 13.28 -10.87 2.30
C GLN A 270 14.19 -9.65 2.47
N SER A 271 13.83 -8.67 3.33
CA SER A 271 14.71 -7.53 3.60
C SER A 271 16.02 -7.95 4.27
N GLN A 272 15.96 -8.93 5.18
CA GLN A 272 17.15 -9.46 5.86
C GLN A 272 18.04 -10.26 4.90
N GLU A 273 17.48 -11.17 4.12
CA GLU A 273 18.21 -11.99 3.15
C GLU A 273 18.89 -11.14 2.05
N ASN A 274 18.27 -10.04 1.67
CA ASN A 274 18.84 -9.10 0.69
C ASN A 274 19.71 -7.99 1.33
N ASN A 275 20.02 -8.09 2.65
CA ASN A 275 20.84 -7.13 3.39
C ASN A 275 20.34 -5.67 3.27
N LEU A 276 19.04 -5.47 3.17
CA LEU A 276 18.43 -4.16 3.14
C LEU A 276 18.36 -3.60 4.57
N VAL A 277 18.77 -2.36 4.74
CA VAL A 277 18.81 -1.68 6.04
C VAL A 277 17.98 -0.42 5.96
N THR A 278 17.10 -0.22 6.95
CA THR A 278 16.36 1.04 7.04
C THR A 278 17.32 2.21 7.30
N LEU A 279 17.18 3.32 6.60
CA LEU A 279 17.93 4.54 6.91
C LEU A 279 17.37 5.19 8.17
N ALA A 280 16.06 5.19 8.29
CA ALA A 280 15.35 5.67 9.45
C ALA A 280 14.92 4.45 10.28
N ASN A 281 15.72 4.07 11.24
CA ASN A 281 15.21 3.20 12.29
C ASN A 281 14.20 4.00 13.13
N TYR A 282 13.36 3.31 13.90
CA TYR A 282 12.33 3.95 14.72
C TYR A 282 12.90 4.97 15.75
N SER A 283 14.21 5.02 15.94
CA SER A 283 14.92 6.01 16.75
C SER A 283 15.39 7.25 15.96
N ASN A 284 15.35 7.22 14.64
CA ASN A 284 15.89 8.30 13.76
C ASN A 284 14.77 8.96 12.92
N TYR A 285 13.76 9.50 13.61
CA TYR A 285 12.72 10.30 12.97
C TYR A 285 13.30 11.55 12.26
N GLU A 286 14.41 12.07 12.76
CA GLU A 286 15.08 13.26 12.25
C GLU A 286 15.51 13.11 10.78
N ASP A 287 15.98 11.94 10.36
CA ASP A 287 16.33 11.67 8.96
C ASP A 287 15.12 11.73 8.03
N LEU A 288 13.97 11.20 8.48
CA LEU A 288 12.72 11.30 7.74
C LEU A 288 12.17 12.72 7.72
N GLU A 289 12.33 13.47 8.82
CA GLU A 289 11.95 14.90 8.88
C GLU A 289 12.80 15.73 7.94
N ALA A 290 14.10 15.52 7.94
CA ALA A 290 15.03 16.23 7.06
C ALA A 290 14.67 16.01 5.58
N LEU A 291 14.35 14.76 5.21
CA LEU A 291 13.91 14.44 3.86
C LEU A 291 12.53 15.06 3.54
N ARG A 292 11.58 14.96 4.48
CA ARG A 292 10.28 15.63 4.36
C ARG A 292 10.41 17.14 4.15
N ASP A 293 11.30 17.78 4.89
CA ASP A 293 11.45 19.24 4.86
C ASP A 293 12.06 19.71 3.53
N LYS A 294 12.93 18.90 2.90
CA LYS A 294 13.36 19.15 1.51
C LYS A 294 12.18 19.20 0.54
N PHE A 295 11.30 18.21 0.58
CA PHE A 295 10.08 18.21 -0.25
C PHE A 295 9.17 19.42 0.05
N LYS A 296 9.00 19.77 1.34
CA LYS A 296 8.16 20.91 1.75
C LYS A 296 8.65 22.24 1.22
N GLN A 297 9.97 22.44 1.07
CA GLN A 297 10.54 23.63 0.46
C GLN A 297 10.00 23.86 -0.97
N HIS A 298 9.66 22.77 -1.66
CA HIS A 298 9.03 22.77 -2.98
C HIS A 298 7.50 22.65 -2.93
N LYS A 299 6.88 22.82 -1.74
CA LYS A 299 5.43 22.72 -1.51
C LYS A 299 4.83 21.34 -1.81
N ILE A 300 5.64 20.31 -1.95
CA ILE A 300 5.17 18.93 -2.14
C ILE A 300 4.59 18.41 -0.83
N PRO A 301 3.32 17.95 -0.79
CA PRO A 301 2.74 17.32 0.38
C PRO A 301 3.47 16.01 0.71
N VAL A 302 3.88 15.84 1.97
CA VAL A 302 4.58 14.63 2.42
C VAL A 302 3.87 14.00 3.60
N VAL A 303 3.65 12.69 3.51
CA VAL A 303 3.17 11.85 4.60
C VAL A 303 4.30 10.93 5.05
N ILE A 304 4.62 10.95 6.33
CA ILE A 304 5.47 9.94 6.96
C ILE A 304 4.54 8.93 7.63
N ASP A 305 4.71 7.66 7.30
CA ASP A 305 3.92 6.56 7.86
C ASP A 305 4.86 5.43 8.29
N ALA A 306 4.45 4.66 9.27
CA ALA A 306 5.21 3.54 9.80
C ALA A 306 4.27 2.49 10.40
N ILE A 307 4.68 1.23 10.36
CA ILE A 307 4.09 0.17 11.15
C ILE A 307 4.63 0.29 12.59
N ALA A 308 3.81 0.01 13.58
CA ALA A 308 4.29 -0.01 14.94
C ALA A 308 5.34 -1.12 15.14
N LYS A 309 6.43 -0.81 15.85
CA LYS A 309 7.54 -1.74 16.05
C LYS A 309 7.10 -3.05 16.70
N CYS A 310 6.17 -3.00 17.64
CA CYS A 310 5.57 -4.18 18.27
C CYS A 310 4.63 -4.98 17.34
N GLU A 311 4.30 -4.46 16.17
CA GLU A 311 3.42 -5.08 15.17
C GLU A 311 4.19 -5.52 13.91
N GLU A 312 5.47 -5.19 13.81
CA GLU A 312 6.27 -5.40 12.60
C GLU A 312 6.37 -6.90 12.24
N ALA A 313 6.51 -7.75 13.26
CA ALA A 313 6.49 -9.20 13.09
C ALA A 313 5.05 -9.70 12.93
N GLY A 314 4.53 -9.77 11.71
CA GLY A 314 3.21 -10.29 11.38
C GLY A 314 2.32 -9.33 10.59
N LEU A 315 2.63 -8.03 10.59
CA LEU A 315 1.84 -7.06 9.83
C LEU A 315 2.31 -6.89 8.37
N CYS A 316 3.56 -7.24 8.06
CA CYS A 316 4.07 -7.12 6.70
C CYS A 316 3.43 -8.13 5.75
N CYS A 317 3.32 -7.76 4.48
CA CYS A 317 2.62 -8.55 3.47
C CYS A 317 3.32 -9.91 3.24
N GLY A 318 2.56 -11.00 3.30
CA GLY A 318 3.04 -12.35 3.05
C GLY A 318 3.62 -13.09 4.26
N GLN A 319 3.86 -12.42 5.39
CA GLN A 319 4.51 -13.04 6.56
C GLN A 319 3.70 -14.20 7.14
N LEU A 320 2.38 -14.05 7.24
CA LEU A 320 1.54 -15.11 7.80
C LEU A 320 1.39 -16.26 6.80
N ALA A 321 1.17 -15.97 5.53
CA ALA A 321 1.06 -16.97 4.48
C ALA A 321 2.36 -17.78 4.33
N HIS A 322 3.53 -17.13 4.46
CA HIS A 322 4.84 -17.78 4.39
C HIS A 322 5.05 -18.85 5.46
N ILE A 323 4.48 -18.68 6.66
CA ILE A 323 4.58 -19.67 7.75
C ILE A 323 3.77 -20.96 7.44
N PHE A 324 2.74 -20.87 6.60
CA PHE A 324 1.79 -21.95 6.33
C PHE A 324 1.94 -22.60 4.94
N VAL A 325 2.93 -22.22 4.16
CA VAL A 325 3.31 -22.81 2.87
C VAL A 325 4.62 -23.57 2.99
#